data_89ea4818c52c38fbbacf5804fec80e97
#
_entry.id   89ea4818c52c38fbbacf5804fec80e97
#
_cell.length_a   1.000
_cell.length_b   1.000
_cell.length_c   1.000
_cell.angle_alpha   90.00
_cell.angle_beta   90.00
_cell.angle_gamma   90.00
#
_symmetry.space_group_name_H-M   'P 1'
#
loop_
_entity.id
_entity.type
_entity.pdbx_description
1 polymer ?
#
loop_
_entity_poly.entity_id
_entity_poly.type
_entity_poly.pdbx_seq_one_letter_code
_entity_poly.pdbx_strand_id
1 'polypeptide(L)'
;NINPSEFQAYKMDATPVVADANEALTALSEELKKIGYHTDAAYAEEVAALRKEWWTEVERLDNCTYTDKDSFIPEINDANRECVEKYIEDTGCKLCQTAVLGTINKMIDDDAIVCAAAGSLPGDMQGLWRARKINTYHMEYGYSCMGYEIASALGAKLACPDKEVYAMTGDGSFDMLHSELITSVQIGKKINVMV
;
A
#
# COMPACT_ATOMS: atom_id res chain seq x y z
N ASN A 1 10.00 -17.60 -12.05
CA ASN A 1 9.49 -18.37 -10.92
C ASN A 1 10.39 -19.60 -10.66
N ILE A 2 10.78 -19.83 -9.42
CA ILE A 2 11.59 -21.00 -9.01
C ILE A 2 10.74 -22.27 -8.82
N ASN A 3 9.43 -22.16 -8.72
CA ASN A 3 8.53 -23.32 -8.55
C ASN A 3 7.94 -23.74 -9.89
N PRO A 4 8.41 -24.83 -10.50
CA PRO A 4 7.90 -25.30 -11.80
C PRO A 4 6.50 -25.90 -11.71
N SER A 5 6.06 -26.36 -10.53
CA SER A 5 4.74 -27.02 -10.38
C SER A 5 3.58 -26.01 -10.41
N GLU A 6 3.81 -24.76 -10.08
CA GLU A 6 2.82 -23.67 -10.10
C GLU A 6 2.88 -22.83 -11.38
N PHE A 7 3.66 -23.26 -12.35
CA PHE A 7 3.91 -22.51 -13.55
C PHE A 7 2.69 -22.52 -14.49
N GLN A 8 2.04 -21.38 -14.65
CA GLN A 8 0.85 -21.25 -15.50
C GLN A 8 1.10 -20.41 -16.77
N ALA A 9 2.34 -20.37 -17.25
CA ALA A 9 2.73 -19.58 -18.41
C ALA A 9 1.87 -19.86 -19.64
N TYR A 10 1.52 -21.12 -19.90
CA TYR A 10 0.67 -21.51 -21.02
C TYR A 10 -0.75 -20.91 -20.98
N LYS A 11 -1.27 -20.61 -19.79
CA LYS A 11 -2.58 -19.94 -19.65
C LYS A 11 -2.51 -18.45 -19.93
N MET A 12 -1.32 -17.88 -19.85
CA MET A 12 -1.07 -16.46 -20.04
C MET A 12 -0.36 -16.16 -21.37
N ASP A 13 -0.23 -17.16 -22.23
CA ASP A 13 0.55 -17.07 -23.49
C ASP A 13 1.96 -16.50 -23.25
N ALA A 14 2.59 -16.91 -22.19
CA ALA A 14 3.89 -16.43 -21.77
C ALA A 14 4.99 -17.49 -21.95
N THR A 15 6.20 -17.05 -22.24
CA THR A 15 7.39 -17.91 -22.28
C THR A 15 7.80 -18.29 -20.85
N PRO A 16 7.84 -19.60 -20.49
CA PRO A 16 8.22 -20.03 -19.16
C PRO A 16 9.73 -19.88 -18.92
N VAL A 17 10.06 -19.23 -17.79
CA VAL A 17 11.44 -19.15 -17.28
C VAL A 17 11.45 -19.62 -15.84
N VAL A 18 12.06 -20.78 -15.58
CA VAL A 18 12.22 -21.34 -14.24
C VAL A 18 13.60 -20.95 -13.73
N ALA A 19 13.65 -19.97 -12.85
CA ALA A 19 14.89 -19.44 -12.30
C ALA A 19 14.60 -18.60 -11.03
N ASP A 20 15.63 -18.32 -10.27
CA ASP A 20 15.59 -17.23 -9.28
C ASP A 20 15.33 -15.90 -9.98
N ALA A 21 14.51 -15.04 -9.39
CA ALA A 21 14.11 -13.79 -10.02
C ALA A 21 15.28 -12.82 -10.21
N ASN A 22 16.19 -12.73 -9.23
CA ASN A 22 17.36 -11.86 -9.31
C ASN A 22 18.32 -12.31 -10.42
N GLU A 23 18.59 -13.61 -10.47
CA GLU A 23 19.47 -14.18 -11.51
C GLU A 23 18.90 -14.01 -12.91
N ALA A 24 17.59 -14.28 -13.07
CA ALA A 24 16.91 -14.13 -14.35
C ALA A 24 16.86 -12.66 -14.83
N LEU A 25 16.56 -11.72 -13.94
CA LEU A 25 16.50 -10.30 -14.27
C LEU A 25 17.90 -9.73 -14.56
N THR A 26 18.92 -10.19 -13.86
CA THR A 26 20.32 -9.82 -14.11
C THR A 26 20.75 -10.30 -15.50
N ALA A 27 20.54 -11.59 -15.79
CA ALA A 27 20.89 -12.15 -17.10
C ALA A 27 20.11 -11.46 -18.25
N LEU A 28 18.82 -11.22 -18.08
CA LEU A 28 18.00 -10.52 -19.07
C LEU A 28 18.51 -9.09 -19.32
N SER A 29 18.87 -8.37 -18.24
CA SER A 29 19.41 -7.02 -18.36
C SER A 29 20.73 -6.98 -19.10
N GLU A 30 21.61 -7.97 -18.88
CA GLU A 30 22.86 -8.10 -19.59
C GLU A 30 22.67 -8.40 -21.09
N GLU A 31 21.76 -9.30 -21.43
CA GLU A 31 21.46 -9.61 -22.84
C GLU A 31 20.85 -8.41 -23.58
N LEU A 32 19.92 -7.69 -22.94
CA LEU A 32 19.32 -6.48 -23.51
C LEU A 32 20.39 -5.40 -23.77
N LYS A 33 21.36 -5.23 -22.88
CA LYS A 33 22.49 -4.32 -23.09
C LYS A 33 23.38 -4.76 -24.27
N LYS A 34 23.66 -6.06 -24.40
CA LYS A 34 24.48 -6.62 -25.49
C LYS A 34 23.87 -6.34 -26.87
N ILE A 35 22.56 -6.46 -27.01
CA ILE A 35 21.84 -6.18 -28.26
C ILE A 35 21.52 -4.71 -28.46
N GLY A 36 21.91 -3.83 -27.53
CA GLY A 36 21.64 -2.40 -27.60
C GLY A 36 20.15 -2.04 -27.52
N TYR A 37 19.35 -2.85 -26.82
CA TYR A 37 17.94 -2.61 -26.70
C TYR A 37 17.63 -1.31 -25.94
N HIS A 38 16.78 -0.49 -26.52
CA HIS A 38 16.21 0.70 -25.88
C HIS A 38 14.70 0.74 -26.13
N THR A 39 13.96 1.20 -25.14
CA THR A 39 12.54 1.50 -25.31
C THR A 39 12.37 2.67 -26.26
N ASP A 40 11.23 2.71 -26.98
CA ASP A 40 10.86 3.88 -27.76
C ASP A 40 10.71 5.11 -26.83
N ALA A 41 11.16 6.26 -27.31
CA ALA A 41 10.99 7.53 -26.59
C ALA A 41 9.50 7.84 -26.32
N ALA A 42 8.63 7.53 -27.28
CA ALA A 42 7.18 7.70 -27.14
C ALA A 42 6.61 6.90 -25.95
N TYR A 43 7.11 5.69 -25.70
CA TYR A 43 6.69 4.90 -24.52
C TYR A 43 7.08 5.58 -23.21
N ALA A 44 8.29 6.12 -23.13
CA ALA A 44 8.73 6.85 -21.95
C ALA A 44 7.90 8.12 -21.69
N GLU A 45 7.53 8.84 -22.76
CA GLU A 45 6.66 10.02 -22.70
C GLU A 45 5.25 9.65 -22.23
N GLU A 46 4.67 8.57 -22.77
CA GLU A 46 3.36 8.06 -22.36
C GLU A 46 3.34 7.67 -20.88
N VAL A 47 4.32 6.91 -20.42
CA VAL A 47 4.44 6.53 -19.00
C VAL A 47 4.59 7.77 -18.12
N ALA A 48 5.37 8.77 -18.54
CA ALA A 48 5.54 10.01 -17.77
C ALA A 48 4.23 10.81 -17.69
N ALA A 49 3.45 10.86 -18.78
CA ALA A 49 2.15 11.54 -18.81
C ALA A 49 1.13 10.85 -17.87
N LEU A 50 0.97 9.54 -17.98
CA LEU A 50 0.08 8.75 -17.10
C LEU A 50 0.49 8.86 -15.63
N ARG A 51 1.78 8.83 -15.35
CA ARG A 51 2.30 9.02 -14.01
C ARG A 51 1.98 10.39 -13.44
N LYS A 52 2.08 11.44 -14.26
CA LYS A 52 1.72 12.81 -13.87
C LYS A 52 0.22 12.92 -13.57
N GLU A 53 -0.62 12.35 -14.42
CA GLU A 53 -2.06 12.31 -14.23
C GLU A 53 -2.43 11.61 -12.90
N TRP A 54 -1.86 10.43 -12.67
CA TRP A 54 -2.06 9.70 -11.42
C TRP A 54 -1.66 10.53 -10.18
N TRP A 55 -0.50 11.18 -10.19
CA TRP A 55 -0.08 11.99 -9.06
C TRP A 55 -0.94 13.23 -8.85
N THR A 56 -1.56 13.76 -9.88
CA THR A 56 -2.56 14.84 -9.76
C THR A 56 -3.81 14.33 -9.04
N GLU A 57 -4.26 13.12 -9.37
CA GLU A 57 -5.38 12.50 -8.68
C GLU A 57 -5.06 12.16 -7.22
N VAL A 58 -3.88 11.64 -6.95
CA VAL A 58 -3.42 11.41 -5.55
C VAL A 58 -3.42 12.70 -4.74
N GLU A 59 -2.98 13.81 -5.31
CA GLU A 59 -3.00 15.10 -4.63
C GLU A 59 -4.44 15.59 -4.35
N ARG A 60 -5.36 15.36 -5.27
CA ARG A 60 -6.79 15.63 -5.06
C ARG A 60 -7.34 14.80 -3.90
N LEU A 61 -7.07 13.50 -3.86
CA LEU A 61 -7.52 12.57 -2.81
C LEU A 61 -6.90 12.89 -1.44
N ASP A 62 -5.63 13.29 -1.40
CA ASP A 62 -4.94 13.75 -0.17
C ASP A 62 -5.60 14.97 0.47
N ASN A 63 -6.34 15.76 -0.32
CA ASN A 63 -7.02 16.98 0.13
C ASN A 63 -8.55 16.83 0.13
N CYS A 64 -9.07 15.66 -0.17
CA CYS A 64 -10.50 15.38 -0.19
C CYS A 64 -11.09 15.49 1.22
N THR A 65 -12.28 16.07 1.33
CA THR A 65 -13.08 16.10 2.55
C THR A 65 -14.54 15.80 2.24
N TYR A 66 -15.26 15.20 3.18
CA TYR A 66 -16.71 14.96 3.02
C TYR A 66 -17.55 16.23 3.01
N THR A 67 -16.98 17.35 3.42
CA THR A 67 -17.67 18.66 3.40
C THR A 67 -17.51 19.40 2.09
N ASP A 68 -16.54 19.04 1.27
CA ASP A 68 -16.34 19.58 -0.06
C ASP A 68 -16.97 18.65 -1.10
N LYS A 69 -18.19 19.00 -1.52
CA LYS A 69 -18.95 18.19 -2.50
C LYS A 69 -18.26 18.09 -3.86
N ASP A 70 -17.40 19.04 -4.21
CA ASP A 70 -16.67 19.04 -5.47
C ASP A 70 -15.46 18.11 -5.43
N SER A 71 -14.86 17.93 -4.25
CA SER A 71 -13.73 17.01 -4.06
C SER A 71 -14.16 15.56 -3.80
N PHE A 72 -15.35 15.35 -3.24
CA PHE A 72 -15.88 14.02 -2.96
C PHE A 72 -16.67 13.47 -4.16
N ILE A 73 -16.08 12.50 -4.83
CA ILE A 73 -16.69 11.78 -5.94
C ILE A 73 -16.97 10.34 -5.48
N PRO A 74 -18.25 9.92 -5.30
CA PRO A 74 -18.53 8.54 -4.92
C PRO A 74 -18.23 7.60 -6.09
N GLU A 75 -17.53 6.50 -5.81
CA GLU A 75 -17.05 5.58 -6.83
C GLU A 75 -18.15 4.79 -7.54
N ILE A 76 -19.30 4.58 -6.91
CA ILE A 76 -20.27 3.58 -7.38
C ILE A 76 -21.59 4.18 -7.84
N ASN A 77 -22.25 5.08 -7.10
CA ASN A 77 -23.53 5.71 -7.48
C ASN A 77 -24.01 6.74 -6.45
N ASP A 78 -25.16 7.36 -6.76
CA ASP A 78 -25.82 8.35 -5.89
C ASP A 78 -26.23 7.81 -4.52
N ALA A 79 -26.53 6.51 -4.41
CA ALA A 79 -26.86 5.88 -3.12
C ALA A 79 -25.69 5.93 -2.12
N ASN A 80 -24.45 5.81 -2.59
CA ASN A 80 -23.27 5.96 -1.74
C ASN A 80 -23.13 7.40 -1.24
N ARG A 81 -23.50 8.39 -2.05
CA ARG A 81 -23.51 9.79 -1.64
C ARG A 81 -24.51 10.02 -0.49
N GLU A 82 -25.73 9.52 -0.60
CA GLU A 82 -26.75 9.64 0.45
C GLU A 82 -26.29 8.98 1.76
N CYS A 83 -25.67 7.80 1.68
CA CYS A 83 -25.11 7.12 2.85
C CYS A 83 -24.00 7.94 3.54
N VAL A 84 -23.11 8.55 2.76
CA VAL A 84 -22.03 9.39 3.29
C VAL A 84 -22.60 10.69 3.88
N GLU A 85 -23.54 11.34 3.23
CA GLU A 85 -24.20 12.54 3.75
C GLU A 85 -24.87 12.26 5.10
N LYS A 86 -25.59 11.13 5.19
CA LYS A 86 -26.19 10.70 6.46
C LYS A 86 -25.14 10.37 7.52
N TYR A 87 -24.06 9.69 7.16
CA TYR A 87 -22.96 9.42 8.08
C TYR A 87 -22.35 10.70 8.64
N ILE A 88 -22.15 11.72 7.80
CA ILE A 88 -21.63 13.03 8.22
C ILE A 88 -22.61 13.71 9.16
N GLU A 89 -23.93 13.68 8.86
CA GLU A 89 -24.98 14.24 9.70
C GLU A 89 -25.01 13.57 11.08
N ASP A 90 -24.95 12.24 11.11
CA ASP A 90 -25.07 11.44 12.34
C ASP A 90 -23.79 11.54 13.22
N THR A 91 -22.61 11.62 12.63
CA THR A 91 -21.32 11.54 13.35
C THR A 91 -20.57 12.86 13.43
N GLY A 92 -20.86 13.83 12.56
CA GLY A 92 -20.07 15.05 12.39
C GLY A 92 -18.69 14.82 11.76
N CYS A 93 -18.39 13.62 11.27
CA CYS A 93 -17.10 13.28 10.63
C CYS A 93 -16.93 14.06 9.33
N LYS A 94 -15.77 14.69 9.15
CA LYS A 94 -15.44 15.50 7.97
C LYS A 94 -14.25 14.95 7.17
N LEU A 95 -13.45 14.09 7.80
CA LEU A 95 -12.25 13.56 7.20
C LEU A 95 -12.57 12.29 6.41
N CYS A 96 -12.02 12.17 5.21
CA CYS A 96 -12.01 10.93 4.48
C CYS A 96 -10.67 10.18 4.66
N GLN A 97 -10.72 8.86 4.49
CA GLN A 97 -9.58 7.98 4.71
C GLN A 97 -8.36 8.39 3.87
N THR A 98 -8.57 8.79 2.61
CA THR A 98 -7.49 9.18 1.69
C THR A 98 -6.73 10.41 2.19
N ALA A 99 -7.42 11.43 2.72
CA ALA A 99 -6.80 12.63 3.28
C ALA A 99 -6.00 12.32 4.55
N VAL A 100 -6.50 11.41 5.40
CA VAL A 100 -5.77 10.94 6.58
C VAL A 100 -4.49 10.21 6.16
N LEU A 101 -4.57 9.29 5.20
CA LEU A 101 -3.43 8.56 4.66
C LEU A 101 -2.38 9.49 4.06
N GLY A 102 -2.81 10.46 3.25
CA GLY A 102 -1.93 11.48 2.67
C GLY A 102 -1.20 12.31 3.73
N THR A 103 -1.92 12.68 4.79
CA THR A 103 -1.35 13.42 5.92
C THR A 103 -0.30 12.60 6.65
N ILE A 104 -0.61 11.35 7.01
CA ILE A 104 0.32 10.43 7.68
C ILE A 104 1.56 10.23 6.80
N ASN A 105 1.38 9.95 5.51
CA ASN A 105 2.49 9.72 4.58
C ASN A 105 3.44 10.92 4.45
N LYS A 106 2.94 12.15 4.64
CA LYS A 106 3.75 13.39 4.63
C LYS A 106 4.47 13.63 5.94
N MET A 107 3.95 13.11 7.06
CA MET A 107 4.44 13.40 8.41
C MET A 107 5.46 12.40 8.94
N ILE A 108 5.38 11.14 8.52
CA ILE A 108 6.29 10.10 8.99
C ILE A 108 7.67 10.21 8.33
N ASP A 109 8.68 9.68 9.01
CA ASP A 109 10.03 9.63 8.47
C ASP A 109 10.12 8.79 7.19
N ASP A 110 11.00 9.16 6.28
CA ASP A 110 11.18 8.48 5.00
C ASP A 110 11.58 7.00 5.14
N ASP A 111 12.18 6.63 6.27
CA ASP A 111 12.61 5.27 6.57
C ASP A 111 11.75 4.56 7.61
N ALA A 112 10.66 5.16 8.04
CA ALA A 112 9.66 4.50 8.86
C ALA A 112 9.08 3.28 8.13
N ILE A 113 8.82 2.22 8.87
CA ILE A 113 8.26 0.97 8.34
C ILE A 113 6.75 0.98 8.56
N VAL A 114 6.00 0.73 7.52
CA VAL A 114 4.53 0.64 7.56
C VAL A 114 4.09 -0.77 7.21
N CYS A 115 3.23 -1.34 8.05
CA CYS A 115 2.64 -2.66 7.89
C CYS A 115 1.13 -2.55 7.78
N ALA A 116 0.54 -3.15 6.76
CA ALA A 116 -0.91 -3.22 6.55
C ALA A 116 -1.30 -4.58 5.95
N ALA A 117 -2.58 -4.93 5.97
CA ALA A 117 -3.04 -6.21 5.43
C ALA A 117 -4.39 -6.11 4.71
N ALA A 118 -5.50 -6.11 5.43
CA ALA A 118 -6.82 -6.35 4.87
C ALA A 118 -7.75 -5.14 4.96
N GLY A 119 -8.77 -5.09 4.10
CA GLY A 119 -9.86 -4.12 4.13
C GLY A 119 -9.68 -2.95 3.14
N SER A 120 -10.49 -1.90 3.31
CA SER A 120 -10.47 -0.71 2.46
C SER A 120 -9.21 0.13 2.64
N LEU A 121 -8.72 0.24 3.88
CA LEU A 121 -7.51 0.99 4.22
C LEU A 121 -6.29 0.55 3.41
N PRO A 122 -5.89 -0.73 3.39
CA PRO A 122 -4.78 -1.16 2.54
C PRO A 122 -5.09 -1.09 1.04
N GLY A 123 -6.35 -1.17 0.63
CA GLY A 123 -6.77 -0.92 -0.76
C GLY A 123 -6.40 0.49 -1.20
N ASP A 124 -6.78 1.50 -0.43
CA ASP A 124 -6.40 2.90 -0.68
C ASP A 124 -4.87 3.08 -0.59
N MET A 125 -4.22 2.46 0.40
CA MET A 125 -2.76 2.54 0.53
C MET A 125 -2.01 2.01 -0.68
N GLN A 126 -2.49 0.96 -1.36
CA GLN A 126 -1.84 0.47 -2.58
C GLN A 126 -1.75 1.53 -3.69
N GLY A 127 -2.77 2.35 -3.82
CA GLY A 127 -2.81 3.43 -4.81
C GLY A 127 -2.08 4.70 -4.37
N LEU A 128 -2.21 5.06 -3.09
CA LEU A 128 -1.87 6.40 -2.61
C LEU A 128 -0.54 6.47 -1.87
N TRP A 129 -0.10 5.36 -1.26
CA TRP A 129 1.09 5.38 -0.40
C TRP A 129 2.38 5.55 -1.20
N ARG A 130 3.18 6.53 -0.79
CA ARG A 130 4.50 6.80 -1.39
C ARG A 130 5.59 6.24 -0.49
N ALA A 131 6.01 5.00 -0.74
CA ALA A 131 7.19 4.44 -0.13
C ALA A 131 8.44 5.15 -0.67
N ARG A 132 9.26 5.74 0.22
CA ARG A 132 10.41 6.56 -0.17
C ARG A 132 11.73 5.81 -0.11
N LYS A 133 11.77 4.71 0.64
CA LYS A 133 12.94 3.84 0.78
C LYS A 133 12.56 2.37 0.62
N ILE A 134 13.55 1.54 0.31
CA ILE A 134 13.37 0.09 0.20
C ILE A 134 13.01 -0.49 1.59
N ASN A 135 12.13 -1.49 1.61
CA ASN A 135 11.68 -2.18 2.82
C ASN A 135 11.00 -1.28 3.87
N THR A 136 10.27 -0.26 3.42
CA THR A 136 9.49 0.63 4.29
C THR A 136 7.97 0.46 4.17
N TYR A 137 7.51 -0.39 3.25
CA TYR A 137 6.10 -0.66 3.04
C TYR A 137 5.87 -2.16 2.89
N HIS A 138 5.15 -2.74 3.85
CA HIS A 138 4.82 -4.16 3.91
C HIS A 138 3.31 -4.34 3.88
N MET A 139 2.84 -5.09 2.91
CA MET A 139 1.43 -5.35 2.68
C MET A 139 1.19 -6.85 2.53
N GLU A 140 0.42 -7.44 3.44
CA GLU A 140 -0.08 -8.79 3.27
C GLU A 140 -1.43 -8.74 2.55
N TYR A 141 -1.39 -8.79 1.22
CA TYR A 141 -2.57 -8.73 0.38
C TYR A 141 -2.87 -10.04 -0.36
N GLY A 142 -1.93 -10.98 -0.33
CA GLY A 142 -2.06 -12.25 -1.05
C GLY A 142 -3.22 -13.10 -0.55
N TYR A 143 -3.41 -13.18 0.76
CA TYR A 143 -4.53 -13.83 1.42
C TYR A 143 -5.44 -12.85 2.17
N SER A 144 -5.04 -11.60 2.28
CA SER A 144 -5.80 -10.54 2.96
C SER A 144 -6.12 -10.91 4.42
N CYS A 145 -5.09 -11.29 5.18
CA CYS A 145 -5.23 -11.81 6.54
C CYS A 145 -5.45 -10.67 7.55
N MET A 146 -6.67 -10.50 8.01
CA MET A 146 -6.99 -9.57 9.10
C MET A 146 -6.25 -9.94 10.39
N GLY A 147 -5.69 -8.96 11.07
CA GLY A 147 -4.90 -9.15 12.31
C GLY A 147 -3.39 -9.32 12.09
N TYR A 148 -2.92 -9.40 10.85
CA TYR A 148 -1.49 -9.43 10.51
C TYR A 148 -0.76 -8.14 10.90
N GLU A 149 -1.42 -7.00 10.85
CA GLU A 149 -0.85 -5.66 10.91
C GLU A 149 -0.01 -5.43 12.19
N ILE A 150 -0.57 -5.78 13.34
CA ILE A 150 0.09 -5.55 14.65
C ILE A 150 1.25 -6.50 14.87
N ALA A 151 1.06 -7.79 14.57
CA ALA A 151 2.10 -8.79 14.71
C ALA A 151 3.28 -8.51 13.76
N SER A 152 2.99 -8.11 12.51
CA SER A 152 4.02 -7.76 11.53
C SER A 152 4.78 -6.49 11.92
N ALA A 153 4.09 -5.48 12.47
CA ALA A 153 4.73 -4.27 12.97
C ALA A 153 5.67 -4.57 14.14
N LEU A 154 5.26 -5.45 15.06
CA LEU A 154 6.15 -5.91 16.14
C LEU A 154 7.35 -6.67 15.59
N GLY A 155 7.15 -7.58 14.63
CA GLY A 155 8.23 -8.29 13.94
C GLY A 155 9.21 -7.33 13.23
N ALA A 156 8.69 -6.33 12.53
CA ALA A 156 9.50 -5.28 11.89
C ALA A 156 10.30 -4.47 12.93
N LYS A 157 9.69 -4.13 14.07
CA LYS A 157 10.36 -3.42 15.15
C LYS A 157 11.47 -4.24 15.81
N LEU A 158 11.29 -5.56 15.90
CA LEU A 158 12.35 -6.46 16.39
C LEU A 158 13.52 -6.56 15.42
N ALA A 159 13.22 -6.61 14.11
CA ALA A 159 14.24 -6.67 13.06
C ALA A 159 14.97 -5.32 12.86
N CYS A 160 14.27 -4.20 13.05
CA CYS A 160 14.79 -2.85 12.86
C CYS A 160 14.49 -1.97 14.09
N PRO A 161 15.20 -2.21 15.21
CA PRO A 161 14.86 -1.60 16.51
C PRO A 161 14.95 -0.07 16.54
N ASP A 162 15.75 0.52 15.68
CA ASP A 162 16.00 1.97 15.62
C ASP A 162 14.99 2.73 14.75
N LYS A 163 14.16 2.02 13.98
CA LYS A 163 13.16 2.65 13.11
C LYS A 163 11.82 2.84 13.79
N GLU A 164 11.12 3.89 13.43
CA GLU A 164 9.68 3.99 13.73
C GLU A 164 8.91 2.98 12.88
N VAL A 165 7.95 2.30 13.52
CA VAL A 165 7.12 1.28 12.87
C VAL A 165 5.66 1.58 13.13
N TYR A 166 4.85 1.48 12.09
CA TYR A 166 3.43 1.76 12.08
C TYR A 166 2.63 0.54 11.62
N ALA A 167 1.66 0.13 12.40
CA ALA A 167 0.59 -0.78 11.96
C ALA A 167 -0.58 0.08 11.48
N MET A 168 -0.97 -0.07 10.23
CA MET A 168 -2.15 0.58 9.65
C MET A 168 -3.25 -0.46 9.56
N THR A 169 -4.29 -0.34 10.37
CA THR A 169 -5.30 -1.39 10.53
C THR A 169 -6.71 -0.81 10.59
N GLY A 170 -7.71 -1.55 10.12
CA GLY A 170 -9.10 -1.24 10.37
C GLY A 170 -9.55 -1.76 11.74
N ASP A 171 -10.64 -1.21 12.26
CA ASP A 171 -11.26 -1.59 13.54
C ASP A 171 -11.51 -3.09 13.66
N GLY A 172 -12.13 -3.71 12.65
CA GLY A 172 -12.40 -5.14 12.64
C GLY A 172 -11.15 -6.01 12.65
N SER A 173 -10.09 -5.60 11.94
CA SER A 173 -8.80 -6.28 11.93
C SER A 173 -8.09 -6.13 13.29
N PHE A 174 -8.16 -4.95 13.87
CA PHE A 174 -7.64 -4.66 15.20
C PHE A 174 -8.33 -5.53 16.27
N ASP A 175 -9.65 -5.60 16.26
CA ASP A 175 -10.42 -6.39 17.21
C ASP A 175 -10.15 -7.89 17.11
N MET A 176 -9.85 -8.38 15.90
CA MET A 176 -9.54 -9.80 15.69
C MET A 176 -8.22 -10.21 16.35
N LEU A 177 -7.17 -9.41 16.24
CA LEU A 177 -5.85 -9.81 16.72
C LEU A 177 -4.98 -8.59 17.09
N HIS A 178 -5.15 -8.11 18.32
CA HIS A 178 -4.34 -7.02 18.89
C HIS A 178 -3.47 -7.46 20.08
N SER A 179 -3.44 -8.75 20.41
CA SER A 179 -2.74 -9.27 21.59
C SER A 179 -1.24 -8.94 21.60
N GLU A 180 -0.61 -8.81 20.44
CA GLU A 180 0.81 -8.49 20.34
C GLU A 180 1.16 -7.07 20.82
N LEU A 181 0.17 -6.21 21.08
CA LEU A 181 0.38 -4.95 21.81
C LEU A 181 0.87 -5.21 23.24
N ILE A 182 0.35 -6.24 23.89
CA ILE A 182 0.78 -6.64 25.25
C ILE A 182 2.24 -7.10 25.18
N THR A 183 2.56 -7.93 24.20
CA THR A 183 3.94 -8.39 23.95
C THR A 183 4.88 -7.20 23.70
N SER A 184 4.49 -6.27 22.85
CA SER A 184 5.24 -5.03 22.54
C SER A 184 5.58 -4.26 23.83
N VAL A 185 4.59 -4.06 24.71
CA VAL A 185 4.77 -3.38 26.00
C VAL A 185 5.69 -4.17 26.93
N GLN A 186 5.49 -5.48 27.07
CA GLN A 186 6.28 -6.35 27.96
C GLN A 186 7.76 -6.38 27.59
N ILE A 187 8.09 -6.38 26.30
CA ILE A 187 9.49 -6.41 25.84
C ILE A 187 10.05 -5.01 25.56
N GLY A 188 9.30 -3.95 25.84
CA GLY A 188 9.73 -2.55 25.66
C GLY A 188 10.03 -2.18 24.21
N LYS A 189 9.28 -2.73 23.23
CA LYS A 189 9.42 -2.44 21.79
C LYS A 189 8.22 -1.67 21.29
N LYS A 190 8.32 -0.34 21.29
CA LYS A 190 7.26 0.56 20.84
C LYS A 190 6.93 0.34 19.37
N ILE A 191 5.65 0.15 19.06
CA ILE A 191 5.04 0.27 17.73
C ILE A 191 3.94 1.33 17.78
N ASN A 192 3.66 1.96 16.64
CA ASN A 192 2.56 2.91 16.49
C ASN A 192 1.41 2.19 15.79
N VAL A 193 0.19 2.34 16.32
CA VAL A 193 -1.00 1.73 15.73
C VAL A 193 -1.97 2.82 15.33
N MET A 194 -2.37 2.79 14.07
CA MET A 194 -3.37 3.65 13.46
C MET A 194 -4.59 2.78 13.14
N VAL A 195 -5.71 3.05 13.82
CA VAL A 195 -6.98 2.34 13.64
C VAL A 195 -7.98 3.25 12.96
#